data_abe8f49f516678e87b7475aca44d73ce
#
_entry.id   abe8f49f516678e87b7475aca44d73ce
#
_cell.length_a   1.000
_cell.length_b   1.000
_cell.length_c   1.000
_cell.angle_alpha   90.00
_cell.angle_beta   90.00
_cell.angle_gamma   90.00
#
_symmetry.space_group_name_H-M   'P 1'
#
loop_
_entity.id
_entity.type
_entity.pdbx_description
1 polymer ?
#
loop_
_entity_poly.entity_id
_entity_poly.type
_entity_poly.pdbx_seq_one_letter_code
_entity_poly.pdbx_strand_id
1 'polypeptide(L)'
;MTTAAASRGDTDSIESRILDAALDQFGQLGIKKTTIEDIARKAGVDRVTVYRRIGSRDDVVRAVALREVNAVLTELDDVAARNDTLADLVADIFVTVVTRWREHPLVQRMLTVESDRLLPQLTTEGGAAFTVSTSAGLAALQQAVERGLLPDSPDLGTRVEIACRFVHSLILQPVGSIPLDSDDQMRAFARQYLVPIVTG
;
A
#
# COMPACT_ATOMS: atom_id res chain seq x y z
N MET A 1 25.42 -17.00 24.87
CA MET A 1 24.09 -16.78 24.26
C MET A 1 24.06 -15.60 23.27
N THR A 2 25.14 -15.32 22.49
CA THR A 2 25.26 -14.09 21.68
C THR A 2 25.15 -14.33 20.15
N THR A 3 25.01 -15.57 19.69
CA THR A 3 25.11 -15.89 18.26
C THR A 3 23.76 -15.80 17.51
N ALA A 4 22.61 -15.82 18.20
CA ALA A 4 21.28 -15.84 17.57
C ALA A 4 20.78 -14.44 17.15
N ALA A 5 21.22 -13.37 17.81
CA ALA A 5 20.81 -12.00 17.50
C ALA A 5 21.55 -11.45 16.27
N ALA A 6 22.85 -11.73 16.14
CA ALA A 6 23.65 -11.33 14.98
C ALA A 6 23.18 -11.99 13.66
N SER A 7 22.68 -13.23 13.74
CA SER A 7 22.15 -13.98 12.59
C SER A 7 20.83 -13.39 12.05
N ARG A 8 19.94 -12.87 12.92
CA ARG A 8 18.66 -12.26 12.48
C ARG A 8 18.87 -10.92 11.80
N GLY A 9 19.69 -10.03 12.35
CA GLY A 9 19.96 -8.72 11.73
C GLY A 9 20.61 -8.81 10.35
N ASP A 10 21.48 -9.79 10.13
CA ASP A 10 22.10 -10.02 8.82
C ASP A 10 21.12 -10.65 7.83
N THR A 11 20.21 -11.50 8.30
CA THR A 11 19.14 -12.10 7.50
C THR A 11 18.16 -11.05 7.01
N ASP A 12 17.66 -10.18 7.91
CA ASP A 12 16.76 -9.08 7.60
C ASP A 12 17.40 -8.09 6.63
N SER A 13 18.70 -7.82 6.75
CA SER A 13 19.47 -7.00 5.83
C SER A 13 19.57 -7.59 4.42
N ILE A 14 19.79 -8.90 4.29
CA ILE A 14 19.88 -9.58 2.98
C ILE A 14 18.51 -9.64 2.31
N GLU A 15 17.45 -9.96 3.03
CA GLU A 15 16.07 -9.98 2.50
C GLU A 15 15.65 -8.59 2.03
N SER A 16 15.88 -7.56 2.83
CA SER A 16 15.63 -6.17 2.44
C SER A 16 16.35 -5.79 1.14
N ARG A 17 17.65 -6.11 1.02
CA ARG A 17 18.42 -5.85 -0.21
C ARG A 17 17.86 -6.58 -1.43
N ILE A 18 17.40 -7.83 -1.26
CA ILE A 18 16.77 -8.59 -2.35
C ILE A 18 15.45 -7.92 -2.77
N LEU A 19 14.62 -7.50 -1.82
CA LEU A 19 13.34 -6.86 -2.11
C LEU A 19 13.53 -5.46 -2.73
N ASP A 20 14.53 -4.70 -2.29
CA ASP A 20 14.89 -3.40 -2.90
C ASP A 20 15.33 -3.58 -4.34
N ALA A 21 16.21 -4.55 -4.59
CA ALA A 21 16.67 -4.89 -5.93
C ALA A 21 15.53 -5.37 -6.83
N ALA A 22 14.61 -6.15 -6.29
CA ALA A 22 13.43 -6.64 -7.01
C ALA A 22 12.48 -5.49 -7.36
N LEU A 23 12.14 -4.62 -6.42
CA LEU A 23 11.29 -3.45 -6.65
C LEU A 23 11.86 -2.55 -7.75
N ASP A 24 13.16 -2.25 -7.69
CA ASP A 24 13.84 -1.44 -8.70
C ASP A 24 13.85 -2.13 -10.07
N GLN A 25 14.15 -3.43 -10.15
CA GLN A 25 14.09 -4.19 -11.41
C GLN A 25 12.67 -4.26 -11.98
N PHE A 26 11.65 -4.44 -11.15
CA PHE A 26 10.26 -4.43 -11.57
C PHE A 26 9.85 -3.05 -12.10
N GLY A 27 10.28 -1.96 -11.47
CA GLY A 27 10.05 -0.60 -11.96
C GLY A 27 10.73 -0.31 -13.30
N GLN A 28 11.95 -0.80 -13.50
CA GLN A 28 12.74 -0.52 -14.72
C GLN A 28 12.36 -1.43 -15.89
N LEU A 29 12.30 -2.74 -15.67
CA LEU A 29 12.13 -3.75 -16.72
C LEU A 29 10.71 -4.32 -16.82
N GLY A 30 9.93 -4.18 -15.76
CA GLY A 30 8.64 -4.82 -15.59
C GLY A 30 8.75 -6.20 -14.93
N ILE A 31 7.64 -6.65 -14.33
CA ILE A 31 7.59 -7.94 -13.63
C ILE A 31 7.86 -9.09 -14.61
N LYS A 32 7.28 -9.05 -15.81
CA LYS A 32 7.43 -10.15 -16.81
C LYS A 32 8.88 -10.40 -17.23
N LYS A 33 9.66 -9.35 -17.40
CA LYS A 33 11.02 -9.43 -17.92
C LYS A 33 12.09 -9.66 -16.86
N THR A 34 11.78 -9.36 -15.60
CA THR A 34 12.73 -9.50 -14.49
C THR A 34 12.91 -10.97 -14.10
N THR A 35 14.15 -11.44 -14.06
CA THR A 35 14.53 -12.80 -13.64
C THR A 35 15.10 -12.80 -12.23
N ILE A 36 15.12 -13.98 -11.58
CA ILE A 36 15.81 -14.15 -10.29
C ILE A 36 17.30 -13.81 -10.40
N GLU A 37 17.91 -14.05 -11.57
CA GLU A 37 19.30 -13.73 -11.83
C GLU A 37 19.57 -12.22 -11.85
N ASP A 38 18.65 -11.44 -12.43
CA ASP A 38 18.73 -9.97 -12.45
C ASP A 38 18.61 -9.41 -11.02
N ILE A 39 17.66 -9.93 -10.25
CA ILE A 39 17.45 -9.54 -8.85
C ILE A 39 18.69 -9.89 -8.02
N ALA A 40 19.20 -11.11 -8.13
CA ALA A 40 20.38 -11.58 -7.39
C ALA A 40 21.60 -10.72 -7.69
N ARG A 41 21.88 -10.48 -8.98
CA ARG A 41 22.98 -9.61 -9.43
C ARG A 41 22.85 -8.19 -8.88
N LYS A 42 21.66 -7.60 -8.91
CA LYS A 42 21.39 -6.25 -8.40
C LYS A 42 21.54 -6.19 -6.87
N ALA A 43 21.06 -7.22 -6.16
CA ALA A 43 21.16 -7.33 -4.70
C ALA A 43 22.58 -7.66 -4.21
N GLY A 44 23.51 -8.03 -5.10
CA GLY A 44 24.86 -8.46 -4.74
C GLY A 44 24.87 -9.80 -3.98
N VAL A 45 23.97 -10.73 -4.37
CA VAL A 45 23.89 -12.09 -3.82
C VAL A 45 23.87 -13.11 -4.97
N ASP A 46 24.04 -14.40 -4.67
CA ASP A 46 23.79 -15.46 -5.62
C ASP A 46 22.28 -15.83 -5.71
N ARG A 47 21.88 -16.46 -6.83
CA ARG A 47 20.49 -16.87 -7.04
C ARG A 47 20.00 -17.91 -6.01
N VAL A 48 20.90 -18.74 -5.48
CA VAL A 48 20.57 -19.74 -4.47
C VAL A 48 20.16 -19.06 -3.17
N THR A 49 20.83 -17.94 -2.85
CA THR A 49 20.47 -17.10 -1.71
C THR A 49 19.08 -16.51 -1.86
N VAL A 50 18.68 -16.02 -3.05
CA VAL A 50 17.32 -15.53 -3.29
C VAL A 50 16.29 -16.64 -3.09
N TYR A 51 16.51 -17.82 -3.68
CA TYR A 51 15.60 -18.96 -3.50
C TYR A 51 15.49 -19.41 -2.05
N ARG A 52 16.59 -19.42 -1.32
CA ARG A 52 16.61 -19.84 0.09
C ARG A 52 15.95 -18.82 1.02
N ARG A 53 16.07 -17.53 0.72
CA ARG A 53 15.59 -16.45 1.61
C ARG A 53 14.14 -16.06 1.34
N ILE A 54 13.73 -16.03 0.09
CA ILE A 54 12.40 -15.56 -0.29
C ILE A 54 11.61 -16.66 -1.02
N GLY A 55 12.25 -17.38 -1.95
CA GLY A 55 11.60 -18.44 -2.69
C GLY A 55 11.64 -18.23 -4.21
N SER A 56 10.57 -18.62 -4.88
CA SER A 56 10.40 -18.49 -6.33
C SER A 56 10.25 -17.02 -6.75
N ARG A 57 10.25 -16.77 -8.06
CA ARG A 57 10.00 -15.45 -8.61
C ARG A 57 8.64 -14.88 -8.18
N ASP A 58 7.61 -15.71 -8.14
CA ASP A 58 6.27 -15.27 -7.71
C ASP A 58 6.24 -15.01 -6.20
N ASP A 59 7.07 -15.71 -5.40
CA ASP A 59 7.25 -15.39 -3.98
C ASP A 59 7.92 -14.03 -3.80
N VAL A 60 8.91 -13.69 -4.63
CA VAL A 60 9.54 -12.36 -4.60
C VAL A 60 8.53 -11.27 -4.96
N VAL A 61 7.70 -11.48 -5.97
CA VAL A 61 6.64 -10.51 -6.34
C VAL A 61 5.68 -10.30 -5.17
N ARG A 62 5.22 -11.40 -4.54
CA ARG A 62 4.33 -11.30 -3.36
C ARG A 62 5.01 -10.60 -2.18
N ALA A 63 6.28 -10.90 -1.91
CA ALA A 63 7.02 -10.29 -0.81
C ALA A 63 7.24 -8.79 -1.03
N VAL A 64 7.54 -8.36 -2.26
CA VAL A 64 7.62 -6.92 -2.61
C VAL A 64 6.27 -6.26 -2.41
N ALA A 65 5.19 -6.83 -2.93
CA ALA A 65 3.85 -6.27 -2.79
C ALA A 65 3.45 -6.13 -1.30
N LEU A 66 3.70 -7.15 -0.48
CA LEU A 66 3.42 -7.12 0.95
C LEU A 66 4.24 -6.04 1.67
N ARG A 67 5.52 -5.88 1.32
CA ARG A 67 6.38 -4.85 1.89
C ARG A 67 5.87 -3.45 1.56
N GLU A 68 5.48 -3.20 0.31
CA GLU A 68 4.94 -1.89 -0.10
C GLU A 68 3.62 -1.58 0.61
N VAL A 69 2.75 -2.58 0.77
CA VAL A 69 1.52 -2.43 1.58
C VAL A 69 1.87 -2.08 3.03
N ASN A 70 2.78 -2.81 3.68
CA ASN A 70 3.18 -2.53 5.05
C ASN A 70 3.80 -1.14 5.22
N ALA A 71 4.55 -0.64 4.23
CA ALA A 71 5.09 0.71 4.25
C ALA A 71 3.97 1.77 4.27
N VAL A 72 2.92 1.58 3.47
CA VAL A 72 1.73 2.46 3.50
C VAL A 72 1.02 2.37 4.86
N LEU A 73 0.87 1.18 5.43
CA LEU A 73 0.22 1.02 6.75
C LEU A 73 0.98 1.77 7.84
N THR A 74 2.29 1.67 7.87
CA THR A 74 3.13 2.43 8.82
C THR A 74 2.96 3.94 8.65
N GLU A 75 2.88 4.43 7.41
CA GLU A 75 2.63 5.84 7.14
C GLU A 75 1.22 6.28 7.60
N LEU A 76 0.22 5.41 7.46
CA LEU A 76 -1.14 5.69 7.95
C LEU A 76 -1.23 5.73 9.49
N ASP A 77 -0.44 4.92 10.20
CA ASP A 77 -0.33 5.00 11.66
C ASP A 77 0.23 6.37 12.10
N ASP A 78 1.25 6.88 11.40
CA ASP A 78 1.80 8.22 11.64
C ASP A 78 0.78 9.33 11.32
N VAL A 79 -0.02 9.16 10.25
CA VAL A 79 -1.12 10.06 9.91
C VAL A 79 -2.16 10.08 11.03
N ALA A 80 -2.53 8.92 11.55
CA ALA A 80 -3.51 8.82 12.64
C ALA A 80 -3.03 9.51 13.92
N ALA A 81 -1.74 9.40 14.24
CA ALA A 81 -1.15 9.97 15.44
C ALA A 81 -1.10 11.51 15.44
N ARG A 82 -0.92 12.15 14.27
CA ARG A 82 -0.72 13.61 14.15
C ARG A 82 -1.98 14.43 13.92
N ASN A 83 -3.12 13.81 13.66
CA ASN A 83 -4.37 14.50 13.38
C ASN A 83 -5.28 14.58 14.61
N ASP A 84 -5.74 15.80 14.94
CA ASP A 84 -6.58 16.06 16.12
C ASP A 84 -8.08 16.17 15.76
N THR A 85 -8.43 16.13 14.49
CA THR A 85 -9.83 16.12 14.04
C THR A 85 -10.08 14.95 13.09
N LEU A 86 -11.30 14.42 13.10
CA LEU A 86 -11.70 13.36 12.16
C LEU A 86 -11.59 13.83 10.70
N ALA A 87 -11.97 15.08 10.44
CA ALA A 87 -11.95 15.61 9.07
C ALA A 87 -10.54 15.68 8.50
N ASP A 88 -9.56 16.08 9.30
CA ASP A 88 -8.16 16.12 8.90
C ASP A 88 -7.57 14.69 8.79
N LEU A 89 -7.90 13.81 9.72
CA LEU A 89 -7.51 12.40 9.68
C LEU A 89 -7.96 11.74 8.37
N VAL A 90 -9.23 11.83 8.03
CA VAL A 90 -9.79 11.22 6.81
C VAL A 90 -9.18 11.86 5.55
N ALA A 91 -9.00 13.18 5.56
CA ALA A 91 -8.40 13.90 4.45
C ALA A 91 -6.93 13.49 4.22
N ASP A 92 -6.15 13.41 5.29
CA ASP A 92 -4.73 13.04 5.19
C ASP A 92 -4.54 11.57 4.82
N ILE A 93 -5.36 10.65 5.33
CA ILE A 93 -5.39 9.24 4.88
C ILE A 93 -5.65 9.19 3.37
N PHE A 94 -6.66 9.91 2.89
CA PHE A 94 -7.01 9.94 1.46
C PHE A 94 -5.86 10.46 0.60
N VAL A 95 -5.28 11.61 0.96
CA VAL A 95 -4.14 12.19 0.25
C VAL A 95 -2.96 11.21 0.23
N THR A 96 -2.59 10.66 1.39
CA THR A 96 -1.48 9.70 1.50
C THR A 96 -1.68 8.50 0.58
N VAL A 97 -2.85 7.86 0.62
CA VAL A 97 -3.15 6.66 -0.19
C VAL A 97 -3.12 6.99 -1.68
N VAL A 98 -3.78 8.08 -2.11
CA VAL A 98 -3.86 8.44 -3.54
C VAL A 98 -2.51 8.86 -4.08
N THR A 99 -1.74 9.66 -3.33
CA THR A 99 -0.40 10.11 -3.74
C THR A 99 0.56 8.94 -3.83
N ARG A 100 0.59 8.08 -2.81
CA ARG A 100 1.42 6.86 -2.84
C ARG A 100 1.11 5.98 -4.03
N TRP A 101 -0.16 5.78 -4.34
CA TRP A 101 -0.57 5.03 -5.52
C TRP A 101 -0.11 5.68 -6.82
N ARG A 102 -0.32 6.99 -6.97
CA ARG A 102 0.03 7.74 -8.18
C ARG A 102 1.54 7.81 -8.42
N GLU A 103 2.34 7.90 -7.36
CA GLU A 103 3.79 8.07 -7.47
C GLU A 103 4.57 6.75 -7.45
N HIS A 104 3.89 5.63 -7.16
CA HIS A 104 4.58 4.35 -7.01
C HIS A 104 5.16 3.86 -8.34
N PRO A 105 6.51 3.69 -8.46
CA PRO A 105 7.15 3.37 -9.75
C PRO A 105 6.64 2.08 -10.38
N LEU A 106 6.40 1.04 -9.56
CA LEU A 106 5.87 -0.23 -10.03
C LEU A 106 4.45 -0.08 -10.57
N VAL A 107 3.59 0.69 -9.89
CA VAL A 107 2.21 0.95 -10.32
C VAL A 107 2.23 1.69 -11.66
N GLN A 108 3.02 2.74 -11.78
CA GLN A 108 3.16 3.50 -13.03
C GLN A 108 3.66 2.60 -14.18
N ARG A 109 4.60 1.73 -13.89
CA ARG A 109 5.09 0.75 -14.88
C ARG A 109 4.02 -0.24 -15.28
N MET A 110 3.26 -0.78 -14.32
CA MET A 110 2.16 -1.71 -14.60
C MET A 110 1.06 -1.05 -15.42
N LEU A 111 0.70 0.20 -15.10
CA LEU A 111 -0.30 0.95 -15.87
C LEU A 111 0.10 1.18 -17.33
N THR A 112 1.38 1.43 -17.58
CA THR A 112 1.87 1.80 -18.92
C THR A 112 2.27 0.60 -19.78
N VAL A 113 2.77 -0.49 -19.19
CA VAL A 113 3.42 -1.59 -19.94
C VAL A 113 2.81 -2.96 -19.65
N GLU A 114 2.28 -3.19 -18.47
CA GLU A 114 1.77 -4.49 -18.00
C GLU A 114 0.33 -4.38 -17.47
N SER A 115 -0.50 -3.57 -18.09
CA SER A 115 -1.90 -3.32 -17.68
C SER A 115 -2.75 -4.59 -17.61
N ASP A 116 -2.44 -5.59 -18.42
CA ASP A 116 -3.06 -6.91 -18.41
C ASP A 116 -2.86 -7.69 -17.09
N ARG A 117 -1.84 -7.35 -16.31
CA ARG A 117 -1.59 -7.92 -14.98
C ARG A 117 -2.16 -7.07 -13.84
N LEU A 118 -2.16 -5.76 -14.01
CA LEU A 118 -2.61 -4.85 -12.96
C LEU A 118 -4.13 -4.98 -12.72
N LEU A 119 -4.92 -5.03 -13.79
CA LEU A 119 -6.37 -5.08 -13.66
C LEU A 119 -6.88 -6.30 -12.86
N PRO A 120 -6.43 -7.56 -13.10
CA PRO A 120 -6.80 -8.68 -12.25
C PRO A 120 -6.40 -8.48 -10.78
N GLN A 121 -5.20 -7.95 -10.52
CA GLN A 121 -4.71 -7.70 -9.15
C GLN A 121 -5.51 -6.59 -8.43
N LEU A 122 -6.10 -5.67 -9.16
CA LEU A 122 -6.96 -4.62 -8.60
C LEU A 122 -8.45 -5.00 -8.57
N THR A 123 -8.84 -6.10 -9.19
CA THR A 123 -10.24 -6.52 -9.29
C THR A 123 -10.45 -7.95 -8.80
N THR A 124 -10.36 -8.93 -9.68
CA THR A 124 -10.75 -10.34 -9.42
C THR A 124 -9.77 -11.08 -8.50
N GLU A 125 -8.49 -10.70 -8.49
CA GLU A 125 -7.43 -11.33 -7.68
C GLU A 125 -7.03 -10.47 -6.47
N GLY A 126 -7.53 -9.24 -6.37
CA GLY A 126 -7.13 -8.23 -5.38
C GLY A 126 -7.77 -8.36 -4.00
N GLY A 127 -8.57 -9.40 -3.75
CA GLY A 127 -9.32 -9.53 -2.50
C GLY A 127 -8.47 -9.44 -1.23
N ALA A 128 -7.28 -10.03 -1.22
CA ALA A 128 -6.37 -9.96 -0.07
C ALA A 128 -5.85 -8.54 0.18
N ALA A 129 -5.44 -7.83 -0.87
CA ALA A 129 -4.97 -6.44 -0.76
C ALA A 129 -6.11 -5.51 -0.32
N PHE A 130 -7.31 -5.69 -0.84
CA PHE A 130 -8.49 -4.93 -0.43
C PHE A 130 -8.85 -5.18 1.03
N THR A 131 -8.78 -6.44 1.51
CA THR A 131 -9.00 -6.78 2.92
C THR A 131 -7.98 -6.09 3.82
N VAL A 132 -6.71 -6.06 3.44
CA VAL A 132 -5.67 -5.34 4.19
C VAL A 132 -5.99 -3.84 4.26
N SER A 133 -6.38 -3.22 3.15
CA SER A 133 -6.73 -1.79 3.10
C SER A 133 -7.95 -1.47 3.98
N THR A 134 -9.00 -2.30 3.96
CA THR A 134 -10.18 -2.11 4.80
C THR A 134 -9.88 -2.33 6.28
N SER A 135 -9.03 -3.32 6.62
CA SER A 135 -8.60 -3.55 8.00
C SER A 135 -7.79 -2.37 8.55
N ALA A 136 -6.89 -1.80 7.74
CA ALA A 136 -6.10 -0.63 8.11
C ALA A 136 -6.98 0.62 8.32
N GLY A 137 -7.90 0.88 7.38
CA GLY A 137 -8.86 1.97 7.51
C GLY A 137 -9.72 1.82 8.77
N LEU A 138 -10.18 0.60 9.07
CA LEU A 138 -10.95 0.32 10.29
C LEU A 138 -10.11 0.57 11.55
N ALA A 139 -8.86 0.10 11.57
CA ALA A 139 -7.97 0.33 12.72
C ALA A 139 -7.73 1.84 12.96
N ALA A 140 -7.50 2.63 11.93
CA ALA A 140 -7.32 4.07 12.04
C ALA A 140 -8.57 4.78 12.58
N LEU A 141 -9.78 4.38 12.15
CA LEU A 141 -11.02 4.95 12.66
C LEU A 141 -11.39 4.43 14.06
N GLN A 142 -11.04 3.21 14.43
CA GLN A 142 -11.15 2.71 15.81
C GLN A 142 -10.27 3.52 16.76
N GLN A 143 -9.04 3.86 16.39
CA GLN A 143 -8.20 4.78 17.16
C GLN A 143 -8.86 6.17 17.29
N ALA A 144 -9.52 6.67 16.23
CA ALA A 144 -10.28 7.91 16.30
C ALA A 144 -11.48 7.83 17.28
N VAL A 145 -12.16 6.68 17.34
CA VAL A 145 -13.20 6.42 18.35
C VAL A 145 -12.61 6.44 19.77
N GLU A 146 -11.50 5.73 20.01
CA GLU A 146 -10.81 5.71 21.31
C GLU A 146 -10.35 7.11 21.76
N ARG A 147 -10.00 7.98 20.81
CA ARG A 147 -9.62 9.38 21.06
C ARG A 147 -10.82 10.33 21.17
N GLY A 148 -12.04 9.84 21.00
CA GLY A 148 -13.27 10.65 21.05
C GLY A 148 -13.49 11.55 19.83
N LEU A 149 -12.78 11.33 18.72
CA LEU A 149 -12.94 12.08 17.47
C LEU A 149 -14.13 11.60 16.63
N LEU A 150 -14.58 10.37 16.86
CA LEU A 150 -15.71 9.73 16.17
C LEU A 150 -16.53 8.96 17.20
N PRO A 151 -17.88 9.04 17.20
CA PRO A 151 -18.70 8.17 17.99
C PRO A 151 -18.57 6.71 17.55
N ASP A 152 -18.60 5.78 18.50
CA ASP A 152 -18.63 4.36 18.18
C ASP A 152 -19.93 4.00 17.45
N SER A 153 -19.82 3.11 16.47
CA SER A 153 -20.95 2.70 15.64
C SER A 153 -20.81 1.23 15.21
N PRO A 154 -21.88 0.42 15.34
CA PRO A 154 -21.84 -0.99 14.96
C PRO A 154 -21.64 -1.22 13.47
N ASP A 155 -21.87 -0.21 12.63
CA ASP A 155 -21.68 -0.27 11.16
C ASP A 155 -20.40 0.42 10.69
N LEU A 156 -19.48 0.82 11.60
CA LEU A 156 -18.22 1.47 11.26
C LEU A 156 -17.42 0.68 10.20
N GLY A 157 -17.34 -0.64 10.35
CA GLY A 157 -16.66 -1.50 9.36
C GLY A 157 -17.28 -1.41 7.95
N THR A 158 -18.61 -1.34 7.86
CA THR A 158 -19.32 -1.18 6.58
C THR A 158 -19.02 0.19 5.96
N ARG A 159 -19.00 1.26 6.75
CA ARG A 159 -18.69 2.62 6.28
C ARG A 159 -17.26 2.71 5.77
N VAL A 160 -16.32 2.11 6.48
CA VAL A 160 -14.92 1.99 6.04
C VAL A 160 -14.84 1.24 4.71
N GLU A 161 -15.52 0.12 4.58
CA GLU A 161 -15.51 -0.64 3.32
C GLU A 161 -16.07 0.19 2.16
N ILE A 162 -17.17 0.92 2.37
CA ILE A 162 -17.75 1.82 1.36
C ILE A 162 -16.72 2.88 0.95
N ALA A 163 -16.07 3.54 1.92
CA ALA A 163 -15.04 4.54 1.66
C ALA A 163 -13.85 3.94 0.87
N CYS A 164 -13.37 2.76 1.27
CA CYS A 164 -12.30 2.06 0.57
C CYS A 164 -12.69 1.69 -0.87
N ARG A 165 -13.93 1.22 -1.11
CA ARG A 165 -14.43 0.94 -2.47
C ARG A 165 -14.47 2.20 -3.31
N PHE A 166 -14.89 3.32 -2.72
CA PHE A 166 -14.92 4.60 -3.41
C PHE A 166 -13.51 5.05 -3.80
N VAL A 167 -12.55 5.04 -2.86
CA VAL A 167 -11.14 5.37 -3.13
C VAL A 167 -10.56 4.42 -4.18
N HIS A 168 -10.87 3.13 -4.09
CA HIS A 168 -10.43 2.14 -5.07
C HIS A 168 -10.96 2.45 -6.48
N SER A 169 -12.20 2.92 -6.61
CA SER A 169 -12.74 3.34 -7.91
C SER A 169 -11.99 4.53 -8.52
N LEU A 170 -11.56 5.49 -7.70
CA LEU A 170 -10.73 6.62 -8.15
C LEU A 170 -9.31 6.19 -8.58
N ILE A 171 -8.79 5.15 -7.96
CA ILE A 171 -7.52 4.52 -8.34
C ILE A 171 -7.64 3.80 -9.68
N LEU A 172 -8.72 3.04 -9.90
CA LEU A 172 -8.97 2.33 -11.14
C LEU A 172 -9.28 3.26 -12.31
N GLN A 173 -9.98 4.36 -12.06
CA GLN A 173 -10.36 5.36 -13.04
C GLN A 173 -9.89 6.74 -12.59
N PRO A 174 -8.62 7.09 -12.83
CA PRO A 174 -8.04 8.36 -12.35
C PRO A 174 -8.49 9.55 -13.18
N VAL A 175 -9.00 9.34 -14.39
CA VAL A 175 -9.45 10.42 -15.28
C VAL A 175 -10.95 10.63 -15.10
N GLY A 176 -11.33 11.85 -14.72
CA GLY A 176 -12.73 12.24 -14.51
C GLY A 176 -12.86 13.75 -14.36
N SER A 177 -14.08 14.22 -14.04
CA SER A 177 -14.37 15.64 -13.79
C SER A 177 -14.14 16.09 -12.35
N ILE A 178 -13.82 15.14 -11.45
CA ILE A 178 -13.52 15.46 -10.04
C ILE A 178 -12.10 16.02 -9.96
N PRO A 179 -11.92 17.27 -9.47
CA PRO A 179 -10.59 17.86 -9.36
C PRO A 179 -9.82 17.22 -8.19
N LEU A 180 -8.79 16.43 -8.50
CA LEU A 180 -7.92 15.75 -7.55
C LEU A 180 -6.44 15.92 -7.92
N ASP A 181 -6.09 17.06 -8.53
CA ASP A 181 -4.75 17.31 -9.07
C ASP A 181 -3.76 17.85 -8.03
N SER A 182 -4.27 18.34 -6.91
CA SER A 182 -3.46 18.86 -5.80
C SER A 182 -3.92 18.31 -4.45
N ASP A 183 -3.04 18.33 -3.46
CA ASP A 183 -3.34 17.93 -2.08
C ASP A 183 -4.53 18.72 -1.52
N ASP A 184 -4.62 20.02 -1.80
CA ASP A 184 -5.71 20.86 -1.32
C ASP A 184 -7.06 20.44 -1.92
N GLN A 185 -7.10 20.11 -3.21
CA GLN A 185 -8.30 19.57 -3.87
C GLN A 185 -8.68 18.21 -3.31
N MET A 186 -7.70 17.33 -3.10
CA MET A 186 -7.91 16.02 -2.49
C MET A 186 -8.43 16.15 -1.06
N ARG A 187 -7.87 17.05 -0.23
CA ARG A 187 -8.36 17.32 1.12
C ARG A 187 -9.78 17.86 1.14
N ALA A 188 -10.07 18.84 0.27
CA ALA A 188 -11.41 19.40 0.16
C ALA A 188 -12.43 18.33 -0.24
N PHE A 189 -12.09 17.50 -1.21
CA PHE A 189 -12.90 16.37 -1.63
C PHE A 189 -13.16 15.38 -0.50
N ALA A 190 -12.12 14.97 0.23
CA ALA A 190 -12.25 14.02 1.32
C ALA A 190 -13.13 14.57 2.45
N ARG A 191 -12.95 15.83 2.83
CA ARG A 191 -13.80 16.48 3.85
C ARG A 191 -15.26 16.53 3.42
N GLN A 192 -15.52 16.82 2.15
CA GLN A 192 -16.89 16.99 1.63
C GLN A 192 -17.60 15.66 1.41
N TYR A 193 -16.90 14.61 0.98
CA TYR A 193 -17.55 13.38 0.51
C TYR A 193 -17.18 12.13 1.33
N LEU A 194 -15.93 12.00 1.80
CA LEU A 194 -15.51 10.81 2.55
C LEU A 194 -15.83 10.92 4.04
N VAL A 195 -15.68 12.10 4.64
CA VAL A 195 -16.05 12.32 6.04
C VAL A 195 -17.52 11.96 6.29
N PRO A 196 -18.51 12.43 5.50
CA PRO A 196 -19.90 12.02 5.66
C PRO A 196 -20.14 10.51 5.52
N ILE A 197 -19.38 9.82 4.67
CA ILE A 197 -19.50 8.36 4.55
C ILE A 197 -19.13 7.68 5.87
N VAL A 198 -18.05 8.10 6.52
CA VAL A 198 -17.57 7.44 7.75
C VAL A 198 -18.30 7.91 9.01
N THR A 199 -18.95 9.07 8.97
CA THR A 199 -19.75 9.57 10.10
C THR A 199 -21.22 9.13 10.06
N GLY A 200 -21.79 8.91 8.87
CA GLY A 200 -23.19 8.53 8.64
C GLY A 200 -24.12 9.71 8.50
#